data_352411084848566091d64944b89da04c
#
_entry.id   352411084848566091d64944b89da04c
#
_cell.length_a   1.000
_cell.length_b   1.000
_cell.length_c   1.000
_cell.angle_alpha   90.00
_cell.angle_beta   90.00
_cell.angle_gamma   90.00
#
_symmetry.space_group_name_H-M   'P 1'
#
loop_
_entity.id
_entity.type
_entity.pdbx_description
1 polymer ?
#
loop_
_entity_poly.entity_id
_entity_poly.type
_entity_poly.pdbx_seq_one_letter_code
_entity_poly.pdbx_strand_id
1 'polypeptide(L)'
;MVSMHTSPLDAPGSGDAGGMNVVERHAAEALAELGHTVDLITRRSEPGQPDVVDLGGRVRVRHLDAGPAEHLAKSAIDAYVDEFSASMGALDPYDIVHSHHWMSGMAALPLARRWGVPHVQSYHSVAALPGDYLSEGEPPESSARVAGESLLAMESDLVVAISAAEARTVVSRCGADPNRVVIVPPGVDSRQFRPRALDEPKWTWPHERGPACSKGYMLFAGRLQPLKGPDLAIAALAQVPEELRPHLVVAGEVSKDFADYADELRGMVDRFGLGQYVTFMGSQSRESLAEMLRGALLCLVPSHSETFGLVALESAASGTPVIASAAGGLREAVVHGETGQLMDSRLPNDWASAMIRLLADPELLARMGTVARIHARQYSWHNTAQCLTEVYDKLLDARDVSYDQGTRPLDLPPEVETRPRSGDPHDDGHV
;
A
#
# COMPACT_ATOMS: atom_id res chain seq x y z
N MET A 1 13.10 -5.25 10.18
CA MET A 1 12.26 -4.42 9.28
C MET A 1 11.87 -3.14 10.00
N VAL A 2 11.85 -1.98 9.33
CA VAL A 2 11.64 -0.67 9.96
C VAL A 2 10.43 0.02 9.35
N SER A 3 9.46 0.41 10.17
CA SER A 3 8.21 1.10 9.79
C SER A 3 7.90 2.23 10.77
N MET A 4 8.44 3.42 10.51
CA MET A 4 8.37 4.53 11.46
C MET A 4 6.99 5.16 11.58
N HIS A 5 6.30 5.40 10.46
CA HIS A 5 5.11 6.26 10.45
C HIS A 5 3.77 5.55 10.73
N THR A 6 3.74 4.22 10.60
CA THR A 6 2.58 3.41 10.97
C THR A 6 3.05 2.14 11.67
N SER A 7 2.30 1.66 12.67
CA SER A 7 2.63 0.42 13.37
C SER A 7 2.17 -0.80 12.56
N PRO A 8 2.99 -1.85 12.43
CA PRO A 8 2.55 -3.13 11.86
C PRO A 8 1.41 -3.80 12.65
N LEU A 9 1.08 -3.29 13.84
CA LEU A 9 -0.04 -3.75 14.66
C LEU A 9 -1.34 -3.01 14.36
N ASP A 10 -1.29 -1.86 13.67
CA ASP A 10 -2.47 -1.07 13.36
C ASP A 10 -3.37 -1.83 12.37
N ALA A 11 -4.67 -1.74 12.59
CA ALA A 11 -5.64 -2.36 11.70
C ALA A 11 -5.63 -1.66 10.33
N PRO A 12 -5.43 -2.40 9.21
CA PRO A 12 -5.48 -1.80 7.89
C PRO A 12 -6.81 -1.11 7.62
N GLY A 13 -6.75 0.10 7.06
CA GLY A 13 -7.94 0.92 6.79
C GLY A 13 -8.33 1.85 7.94
N SER A 14 -7.62 1.82 9.06
CA SER A 14 -7.75 2.80 10.15
C SER A 14 -6.64 3.85 10.05
N GLY A 15 -6.99 5.14 10.16
CA GLY A 15 -6.04 6.24 10.07
C GLY A 15 -5.15 6.15 8.81
N ASP A 16 -3.83 6.14 8.99
CA ASP A 16 -2.85 6.01 7.91
C ASP A 16 -2.39 4.55 7.65
N ALA A 17 -2.86 3.60 8.45
CA ALA A 17 -2.55 2.19 8.26
C ALA A 17 -3.22 1.64 6.98
N GLY A 18 -2.46 0.90 6.19
CA GLY A 18 -2.93 0.42 4.89
C GLY A 18 -2.19 -0.81 4.38
N GLY A 19 -2.07 -0.92 3.07
CA GLY A 19 -1.42 -2.04 2.41
C GLY A 19 0.02 -2.31 2.87
N MET A 20 0.78 -1.26 3.21
CA MET A 20 2.15 -1.40 3.70
C MET A 20 2.20 -2.23 5.00
N ASN A 21 1.33 -1.92 5.97
CA ASN A 21 1.25 -2.66 7.24
C ASN A 21 0.93 -4.15 7.02
N VAL A 22 0.06 -4.44 6.03
CA VAL A 22 -0.26 -5.83 5.63
C VAL A 22 0.98 -6.53 5.07
N VAL A 23 1.72 -5.84 4.18
CA VAL A 23 2.95 -6.40 3.57
C VAL A 23 4.00 -6.66 4.64
N GLU A 24 4.29 -5.69 5.49
CA GLU A 24 5.29 -5.80 6.56
C GLU A 24 4.97 -6.96 7.51
N ARG A 25 3.74 -7.02 8.00
CA ARG A 25 3.29 -8.02 8.95
C ARG A 25 3.42 -9.43 8.39
N HIS A 26 2.81 -9.67 7.23
CA HIS A 26 2.79 -11.01 6.64
C HIS A 26 4.14 -11.43 6.07
N ALA A 27 4.94 -10.49 5.54
CA ALA A 27 6.31 -10.79 5.12
C ALA A 27 7.17 -11.21 6.31
N ALA A 28 7.07 -10.52 7.45
CA ALA A 28 7.79 -10.88 8.68
C ALA A 28 7.37 -12.27 9.20
N GLU A 29 6.07 -12.55 9.25
CA GLU A 29 5.54 -13.86 9.67
C GLU A 29 6.03 -14.99 8.73
N ALA A 30 5.98 -14.77 7.42
CA ALA A 30 6.43 -15.76 6.43
C ALA A 30 7.97 -15.94 6.44
N LEU A 31 8.76 -14.89 6.66
CA LEU A 31 10.20 -14.99 6.86
C LEU A 31 10.53 -15.79 8.13
N ALA A 32 9.75 -15.62 9.20
CA ALA A 32 9.92 -16.38 10.43
C ALA A 32 9.61 -17.88 10.22
N GLU A 33 8.64 -18.23 9.37
CA GLU A 33 8.37 -19.61 8.98
C GLU A 33 9.55 -20.24 8.22
N LEU A 34 10.35 -19.43 7.49
CA LEU A 34 11.58 -19.85 6.82
C LEU A 34 12.79 -19.90 7.78
N GLY A 35 12.62 -19.54 9.05
CA GLY A 35 13.66 -19.65 10.10
C GLY A 35 14.35 -18.36 10.48
N HIS A 36 14.01 -17.23 9.86
CA HIS A 36 14.55 -15.93 10.24
C HIS A 36 13.98 -15.44 11.58
N THR A 37 14.71 -14.56 12.26
CA THR A 37 14.20 -13.81 13.41
C THR A 37 13.97 -12.39 12.96
N VAL A 38 12.74 -11.88 13.10
CA VAL A 38 12.33 -10.58 12.56
C VAL A 38 11.87 -9.67 13.68
N ASP A 39 12.55 -8.52 13.81
CA ASP A 39 12.06 -7.40 14.61
C ASP A 39 11.41 -6.39 13.67
N LEU A 40 10.15 -6.08 13.92
CA LEU A 40 9.39 -4.99 13.29
C LEU A 40 9.55 -3.76 14.17
N ILE A 41 10.31 -2.76 13.73
CA ILE A 41 10.67 -1.59 14.51
C ILE A 41 9.77 -0.42 14.11
N THR A 42 9.05 0.15 15.06
CA THR A 42 8.10 1.24 14.81
C THR A 42 8.17 2.31 15.90
N ARG A 43 7.63 3.48 15.62
CA ARG A 43 7.53 4.58 16.58
C ARG A 43 6.41 4.28 17.62
N ARG A 44 6.65 4.60 18.88
CA ARG A 44 5.61 4.59 19.91
C ARG A 44 4.55 5.67 19.58
N SER A 45 3.31 5.25 19.43
CA SER A 45 2.18 6.13 19.05
C SER A 45 1.13 6.29 20.14
N GLU A 46 1.27 5.59 21.29
CA GLU A 46 0.35 5.72 22.41
C GLU A 46 1.12 5.61 23.73
N PRO A 47 0.72 6.36 24.76
CA PRO A 47 1.28 6.21 26.09
C PRO A 47 1.04 4.78 26.64
N GLY A 48 2.10 4.19 27.20
CA GLY A 48 1.99 2.86 27.84
C GLY A 48 2.06 1.67 26.88
N GLN A 49 2.27 1.88 25.59
CA GLN A 49 2.63 0.78 24.69
C GLN A 49 3.89 0.08 25.21
N PRO A 50 3.93 -1.27 25.28
CA PRO A 50 5.11 -1.99 25.71
C PRO A 50 6.28 -1.79 24.73
N ASP A 51 7.51 -1.80 25.23
CA ASP A 51 8.70 -1.68 24.38
C ASP A 51 8.80 -2.81 23.35
N VAL A 52 8.34 -4.01 23.72
CA VAL A 52 8.35 -5.19 22.86
C VAL A 52 7.03 -5.92 22.95
N VAL A 53 6.45 -6.25 21.81
CA VAL A 53 5.31 -7.15 21.68
C VAL A 53 5.77 -8.39 20.92
N ASP A 54 5.69 -9.56 21.58
CA ASP A 54 5.98 -10.85 20.94
C ASP A 54 4.75 -11.33 20.16
N LEU A 55 4.92 -11.53 18.85
CA LEU A 55 3.86 -12.04 17.97
C LEU A 55 3.91 -13.57 17.81
N GLY A 56 4.86 -14.22 18.47
CA GLY A 56 5.16 -15.64 18.28
C GLY A 56 6.04 -15.92 17.06
N GLY A 57 6.46 -17.17 16.90
CA GLY A 57 7.16 -17.61 15.67
C GLY A 57 8.44 -16.84 15.31
N ARG A 58 9.17 -16.24 16.26
CA ARG A 58 10.36 -15.39 16.04
C ARG A 58 10.06 -14.00 15.47
N VAL A 59 8.84 -13.50 15.58
CA VAL A 59 8.49 -12.13 15.19
C VAL A 59 8.20 -11.29 16.41
N ARG A 60 8.81 -10.12 16.53
CA ARG A 60 8.56 -9.14 17.58
C ARG A 60 8.33 -7.75 16.99
N VAL A 61 7.45 -6.98 17.63
CA VAL A 61 7.33 -5.55 17.36
C VAL A 61 8.05 -4.79 18.46
N ARG A 62 8.91 -3.84 18.07
CA ARG A 62 9.62 -2.94 18.98
C ARG A 62 9.11 -1.53 18.82
N HIS A 63 8.58 -0.96 19.91
CA HIS A 63 8.18 0.43 19.96
C HIS A 63 9.33 1.30 20.46
N LEU A 64 9.75 2.26 19.65
CA LEU A 64 10.80 3.21 19.99
C LEU A 64 10.23 4.61 20.19
N ASP A 65 10.81 5.34 21.16
CA ASP A 65 10.43 6.72 21.40
C ASP A 65 11.04 7.64 20.35
N ALA A 66 10.18 8.47 19.74
CA ALA A 66 10.54 9.55 18.83
C ALA A 66 9.38 10.55 18.76
N GLY A 67 9.57 11.73 19.34
CA GLY A 67 8.52 12.72 19.55
C GLY A 67 7.46 12.25 20.58
N PRO A 68 6.27 12.88 20.58
CA PRO A 68 5.21 12.56 21.52
C PRO A 68 4.62 11.17 21.25
N ALA A 69 4.27 10.44 22.33
CA ALA A 69 3.62 9.14 22.25
C ALA A 69 2.12 9.32 21.92
N GLU A 70 1.83 9.75 20.70
CA GLU A 70 0.48 9.96 20.19
C GLU A 70 0.44 9.68 18.67
N HIS A 71 -0.76 9.41 18.15
CA HIS A 71 -0.96 9.31 16.70
C HIS A 71 -0.82 10.70 16.06
N LEU A 72 0.24 10.88 15.30
CA LEU A 72 0.49 12.10 14.52
C LEU A 72 -0.06 11.97 13.09
N ALA A 73 -0.40 13.10 12.47
CA ALA A 73 -0.60 13.12 11.02
C ALA A 73 0.72 12.74 10.32
N LYS A 74 0.62 12.01 9.21
CA LYS A 74 1.80 11.54 8.47
C LYS A 74 2.77 12.67 8.11
N SER A 75 2.23 13.84 7.76
CA SER A 75 2.98 15.06 7.42
C SER A 75 3.76 15.67 8.59
N ALA A 76 3.53 15.25 9.82
CA ALA A 76 4.22 15.74 11.02
C ALA A 76 5.27 14.77 11.56
N ILE A 77 5.34 13.54 11.05
CA ILE A 77 6.23 12.49 11.59
C ILE A 77 7.66 12.68 11.12
N ASP A 78 7.89 13.27 9.96
CA ASP A 78 9.23 13.48 9.37
C ASP A 78 10.16 14.32 10.27
N ALA A 79 9.59 15.21 11.09
CA ALA A 79 10.35 15.99 12.07
C ALA A 79 11.06 15.14 13.14
N TYR A 80 10.67 13.89 13.32
CA TYR A 80 11.22 12.97 14.34
C TYR A 80 12.11 11.86 13.78
N VAL A 81 12.50 11.94 12.51
CA VAL A 81 13.36 10.93 11.85
C VAL A 81 14.69 10.76 12.58
N ASP A 82 15.35 11.86 12.95
CA ASP A 82 16.64 11.84 13.64
C ASP A 82 16.52 11.25 15.06
N GLU A 83 15.45 11.60 15.79
CA GLU A 83 15.18 11.07 17.12
C GLU A 83 14.90 9.56 17.06
N PHE A 84 14.13 9.12 16.05
CA PHE A 84 13.87 7.70 15.81
C PHE A 84 15.16 6.94 15.46
N SER A 85 16.01 7.50 14.62
CA SER A 85 17.33 6.96 14.30
C SER A 85 18.21 6.82 15.57
N ALA A 86 18.21 7.85 16.43
CA ALA A 86 18.96 7.80 17.69
C ALA A 86 18.47 6.66 18.61
N SER A 87 17.14 6.52 18.74
CA SER A 87 16.53 5.44 19.53
C SER A 87 16.81 4.05 18.97
N MET A 88 16.77 3.88 17.62
CA MET A 88 17.21 2.65 16.96
C MET A 88 18.69 2.34 17.24
N GLY A 89 19.52 3.38 17.32
CA GLY A 89 20.95 3.24 17.55
C GLY A 89 21.35 2.65 18.91
N ALA A 90 20.39 2.54 19.84
CA ALA A 90 20.54 1.85 21.13
C ALA A 90 20.30 0.33 21.05
N LEU A 91 19.79 -0.17 19.92
CA LEU A 91 19.58 -1.59 19.68
C LEU A 91 20.89 -2.28 19.28
N ASP A 92 20.96 -3.59 19.51
CA ASP A 92 22.04 -4.42 18.96
C ASP A 92 21.94 -4.45 17.42
N PRO A 93 23.10 -4.55 16.72
CA PRO A 93 23.10 -4.67 15.27
C PRO A 93 22.33 -5.90 14.76
N TYR A 94 21.69 -5.75 13.62
CA TYR A 94 21.05 -6.81 12.87
C TYR A 94 21.94 -7.29 11.73
N ASP A 95 21.64 -8.44 11.14
CA ASP A 95 22.36 -8.92 9.94
C ASP A 95 21.97 -8.12 8.71
N ILE A 96 20.70 -7.70 8.62
CA ILE A 96 20.13 -6.88 7.53
C ILE A 96 19.15 -5.87 8.11
N VAL A 97 19.12 -4.68 7.53
CA VAL A 97 18.10 -3.66 7.81
C VAL A 97 17.26 -3.45 6.56
N HIS A 98 15.94 -3.74 6.65
CA HIS A 98 14.98 -3.51 5.56
C HIS A 98 13.99 -2.43 5.99
N SER A 99 14.03 -1.29 5.32
CA SER A 99 13.18 -0.13 5.63
C SER A 99 11.98 -0.05 4.70
N HIS A 100 10.84 0.27 5.27
CA HIS A 100 9.59 0.48 4.55
C HIS A 100 9.19 1.96 4.64
N HIS A 101 8.96 2.59 3.49
CA HIS A 101 8.73 4.02 3.32
C HIS A 101 10.00 4.87 3.55
N TRP A 102 10.02 6.09 2.95
CA TRP A 102 11.20 6.96 2.95
C TRP A 102 11.65 7.40 4.35
N MET A 103 10.74 7.71 5.28
CA MET A 103 11.09 8.14 6.64
C MET A 103 11.87 7.05 7.38
N SER A 104 11.42 5.80 7.25
CA SER A 104 12.09 4.65 7.84
C SER A 104 13.50 4.45 7.25
N GLY A 105 13.63 4.63 5.93
CA GLY A 105 14.90 4.54 5.25
C GLY A 105 15.88 5.63 5.68
N MET A 106 15.40 6.87 5.80
CA MET A 106 16.24 7.99 6.27
C MET A 106 16.73 7.77 7.70
N ALA A 107 15.92 7.19 8.57
CA ALA A 107 16.35 6.85 9.94
C ALA A 107 17.33 5.68 9.99
N ALA A 108 17.12 4.67 9.14
CA ALA A 108 17.81 3.38 9.24
C ALA A 108 19.10 3.29 8.43
N LEU A 109 19.21 3.93 7.27
CA LEU A 109 20.38 3.87 6.40
C LEU A 109 21.68 4.30 7.11
N PRO A 110 21.75 5.41 7.89
CA PRO A 110 22.96 5.78 8.62
C PRO A 110 23.38 4.73 9.65
N LEU A 111 22.41 4.03 10.25
CA LEU A 111 22.66 2.98 11.23
C LEU A 111 23.17 1.69 10.59
N ALA A 112 22.55 1.26 9.49
CA ALA A 112 23.00 0.12 8.71
C ALA A 112 24.48 0.29 8.31
N ARG A 113 24.85 1.49 7.83
CA ARG A 113 26.25 1.84 7.52
C ARG A 113 27.17 1.77 8.74
N ARG A 114 26.74 2.34 9.87
CA ARG A 114 27.52 2.31 11.12
C ARG A 114 27.72 0.87 11.63
N TRP A 115 26.71 0.01 11.47
CA TRP A 115 26.78 -1.39 11.84
C TRP A 115 27.52 -2.26 10.81
N GLY A 116 27.79 -1.70 9.61
CA GLY A 116 28.41 -2.43 8.51
C GLY A 116 27.53 -3.55 7.95
N VAL A 117 26.21 -3.35 7.93
CA VAL A 117 25.22 -4.33 7.44
C VAL A 117 24.48 -3.80 6.23
N PRO A 118 23.97 -4.69 5.34
CA PRO A 118 23.21 -4.26 4.17
C PRO A 118 21.92 -3.51 4.54
N HIS A 119 21.62 -2.46 3.78
CA HIS A 119 20.36 -1.73 3.84
C HIS A 119 19.52 -2.00 2.59
N VAL A 120 18.29 -2.48 2.80
CA VAL A 120 17.27 -2.69 1.77
C VAL A 120 16.17 -1.66 1.94
N GLN A 121 15.71 -1.07 0.83
CA GLN A 121 14.64 -0.08 0.83
C GLN A 121 13.41 -0.57 0.06
N SER A 122 12.22 -0.51 0.68
CA SER A 122 10.90 -0.60 0.01
C SER A 122 10.15 0.72 0.16
N TYR A 123 9.56 1.24 -0.93
CA TYR A 123 8.88 2.54 -0.89
C TYR A 123 7.40 2.42 -0.56
N HIS A 124 6.69 1.42 -1.11
CA HIS A 124 5.23 1.23 -1.04
C HIS A 124 4.40 2.39 -1.63
N SER A 125 4.99 3.54 -1.81
CA SER A 125 4.51 4.68 -2.57
C SER A 125 5.68 5.61 -2.86
N VAL A 126 5.73 6.19 -4.05
CA VAL A 126 6.73 7.16 -4.47
C VAL A 126 6.06 8.51 -4.64
N ALA A 127 6.71 9.56 -4.16
CA ALA A 127 6.22 10.93 -4.29
C ALA A 127 5.96 11.33 -5.74
N ALA A 128 4.89 12.07 -5.98
CA ALA A 128 4.70 12.78 -7.23
C ALA A 128 5.74 13.91 -7.33
N LEU A 129 6.32 14.09 -8.52
CA LEU A 129 7.25 15.19 -8.74
C LEU A 129 6.50 16.53 -8.80
N PRO A 130 7.16 17.65 -8.48
CA PRO A 130 6.56 18.98 -8.69
C PRO A 130 6.10 19.14 -10.15
N GLY A 131 4.83 19.47 -10.32
CA GLY A 131 4.21 19.61 -11.65
C GLY A 131 3.55 18.34 -12.20
N ASP A 132 3.67 17.19 -11.55
CA ASP A 132 2.85 16.02 -11.88
C ASP A 132 1.37 16.30 -11.56
N TYR A 133 0.50 15.62 -12.32
CA TYR A 133 -0.92 15.67 -12.04
C TYR A 133 -1.22 14.93 -10.73
N LEU A 134 -1.67 15.67 -9.74
CA LEU A 134 -2.16 15.11 -8.48
C LEU A 134 -3.67 14.88 -8.57
N SER A 135 -4.19 13.96 -7.78
CA SER A 135 -5.63 13.83 -7.60
C SER A 135 -6.21 15.11 -7.01
N GLU A 136 -7.42 15.48 -7.41
CA GLU A 136 -8.09 16.65 -6.87
C GLU A 136 -8.17 16.54 -5.33
N GLY A 137 -7.72 17.60 -4.64
CA GLY A 137 -7.66 17.65 -3.18
C GLY A 137 -6.44 16.98 -2.52
N GLU A 138 -5.52 16.38 -3.28
CA GLU A 138 -4.27 15.87 -2.71
C GLU A 138 -3.27 17.01 -2.44
N PRO A 139 -2.69 17.06 -1.22
CA PRO A 139 -1.64 18.02 -0.94
C PRO A 139 -0.36 17.67 -1.73
N PRO A 140 0.42 18.68 -2.16
CA PRO A 140 1.72 18.43 -2.79
C PRO A 140 2.66 17.74 -1.81
N GLU A 141 3.47 16.83 -2.33
CA GLU A 141 4.48 16.13 -1.56
C GLU A 141 5.59 17.08 -1.09
N SER A 142 6.14 16.82 0.10
CA SER A 142 7.21 17.64 0.64
C SER A 142 8.51 17.49 -0.17
N SER A 143 9.28 18.57 -0.30
CA SER A 143 10.59 18.51 -0.94
C SER A 143 11.58 17.59 -0.19
N ALA A 144 11.41 17.45 1.13
CA ALA A 144 12.16 16.51 1.96
C ALA A 144 11.89 15.06 1.56
N ARG A 145 10.64 14.71 1.28
CA ARG A 145 10.27 13.38 0.81
C ARG A 145 10.91 13.07 -0.55
N VAL A 146 10.79 13.98 -1.52
CA VAL A 146 11.37 13.80 -2.86
C VAL A 146 12.88 13.62 -2.79
N ALA A 147 13.58 14.45 -2.01
CA ALA A 147 15.02 14.35 -1.80
C ALA A 147 15.41 13.06 -1.06
N GLY A 148 14.69 12.69 -0.01
CA GLY A 148 14.92 11.48 0.76
C GLY A 148 14.73 10.21 -0.07
N GLU A 149 13.67 10.14 -0.88
CA GLU A 149 13.44 9.01 -1.79
C GLU A 149 14.58 8.86 -2.81
N SER A 150 15.06 9.96 -3.38
CA SER A 150 16.18 9.94 -4.32
C SER A 150 17.49 9.52 -3.63
N LEU A 151 17.76 10.02 -2.43
CA LEU A 151 18.93 9.61 -1.66
C LEU A 151 18.91 8.10 -1.39
N LEU A 152 17.79 7.59 -0.90
CA LEU A 152 17.64 6.17 -0.57
C LEU A 152 17.76 5.27 -1.82
N ALA A 153 17.24 5.72 -2.96
CA ALA A 153 17.34 4.99 -4.22
C ALA A 153 18.80 4.83 -4.69
N MET A 154 19.64 5.84 -4.43
CA MET A 154 21.06 5.83 -4.79
C MET A 154 21.94 5.11 -3.78
N GLU A 155 21.61 5.22 -2.49
CA GLU A 155 22.52 4.90 -1.40
C GLU A 155 22.22 3.59 -0.66
N SER A 156 21.00 3.02 -0.82
CA SER A 156 20.68 1.68 -0.31
C SER A 156 21.39 0.61 -1.13
N ASP A 157 21.76 -0.51 -0.50
CA ASP A 157 22.41 -1.62 -1.21
C ASP A 157 21.48 -2.23 -2.23
N LEU A 158 20.17 -2.25 -1.95
CA LEU A 158 19.16 -2.75 -2.85
C LEU A 158 17.80 -2.10 -2.58
N VAL A 159 17.00 -1.94 -3.65
CA VAL A 159 15.60 -1.52 -3.58
C VAL A 159 14.70 -2.71 -3.91
N VAL A 160 13.76 -2.99 -3.04
CA VAL A 160 12.68 -3.96 -3.27
C VAL A 160 11.42 -3.21 -3.67
N ALA A 161 11.01 -3.37 -4.92
CA ALA A 161 9.74 -2.86 -5.44
C ALA A 161 8.67 -3.98 -5.39
N ILE A 162 7.44 -3.64 -5.03
CA ILE A 162 6.35 -4.63 -4.94
C ILE A 162 5.62 -4.84 -6.28
N SER A 163 5.98 -4.09 -7.33
CA SER A 163 5.45 -4.22 -8.68
C SER A 163 6.43 -3.72 -9.73
N ALA A 164 6.28 -4.15 -10.97
CA ALA A 164 7.05 -3.62 -12.09
C ALA A 164 6.74 -2.12 -12.33
N ALA A 165 5.52 -1.69 -12.02
CA ALA A 165 5.15 -0.28 -12.09
C ALA A 165 5.94 0.57 -11.07
N GLU A 166 6.05 0.11 -9.82
CA GLU A 166 6.86 0.77 -8.79
C GLU A 166 8.34 0.76 -9.17
N ALA A 167 8.88 -0.38 -9.62
CA ALA A 167 10.27 -0.49 -10.06
C ALA A 167 10.62 0.55 -11.13
N ARG A 168 9.77 0.68 -12.17
CA ARG A 168 9.94 1.73 -13.20
C ARG A 168 9.90 3.15 -12.60
N THR A 169 8.99 3.39 -11.66
CA THR A 169 8.86 4.70 -11.01
C THR A 169 10.10 5.03 -10.18
N VAL A 170 10.61 4.09 -9.39
CA VAL A 170 11.82 4.30 -8.58
C VAL A 170 13.04 4.55 -9.47
N VAL A 171 13.21 3.81 -10.55
CA VAL A 171 14.30 4.04 -11.51
C VAL A 171 14.16 5.41 -12.18
N SER A 172 12.97 5.75 -12.69
CA SER A 172 12.79 6.96 -13.50
C SER A 172 12.68 8.25 -12.70
N ARG A 173 12.12 8.20 -11.48
CA ARG A 173 11.88 9.39 -10.64
C ARG A 173 12.90 9.56 -9.54
N CYS A 174 13.29 8.46 -8.88
CA CYS A 174 14.22 8.52 -7.75
C CYS A 174 15.69 8.32 -8.19
N GLY A 175 15.94 7.88 -9.42
CA GLY A 175 17.30 7.70 -9.95
C GLY A 175 17.98 6.41 -9.48
N ALA A 176 17.23 5.39 -9.07
CA ALA A 176 17.80 4.10 -8.70
C ALA A 176 18.53 3.44 -9.88
N ASP A 177 19.65 2.76 -9.58
CA ASP A 177 20.31 1.88 -10.53
C ASP A 177 19.38 0.67 -10.82
N PRO A 178 18.96 0.42 -12.08
CA PRO A 178 18.11 -0.71 -12.42
C PRO A 178 18.64 -2.06 -11.96
N ASN A 179 19.98 -2.22 -11.86
CA ASN A 179 20.62 -3.45 -11.40
C ASN A 179 20.47 -3.67 -9.88
N ARG A 180 20.12 -2.64 -9.14
CA ARG A 180 19.84 -2.68 -7.69
C ARG A 180 18.36 -2.61 -7.35
N VAL A 181 17.47 -2.78 -8.34
CA VAL A 181 16.02 -2.85 -8.12
C VAL A 181 15.53 -4.26 -8.40
N VAL A 182 14.92 -4.87 -7.41
CA VAL A 182 14.34 -6.22 -7.51
C VAL A 182 12.83 -6.13 -7.27
N ILE A 183 12.05 -6.89 -8.06
CA ILE A 183 10.61 -6.94 -7.88
C ILE A 183 10.27 -8.15 -7.01
N VAL A 184 9.65 -7.89 -5.86
CA VAL A 184 9.11 -8.90 -4.94
C VAL A 184 7.64 -8.61 -4.71
N PRO A 185 6.73 -9.26 -5.44
CA PRO A 185 5.30 -9.03 -5.28
C PRO A 185 4.82 -9.43 -3.88
N PRO A 186 3.81 -8.73 -3.33
CA PRO A 186 3.17 -9.11 -2.09
C PRO A 186 2.33 -10.38 -2.27
N GLY A 187 2.04 -11.05 -1.17
CA GLY A 187 1.17 -12.21 -1.15
C GLY A 187 -0.28 -11.88 -0.78
N VAL A 188 -1.11 -12.92 -0.82
CA VAL A 188 -2.44 -12.94 -0.24
C VAL A 188 -2.62 -14.19 0.62
N ASP A 189 -3.27 -14.03 1.77
CA ASP A 189 -3.65 -15.20 2.59
C ASP A 189 -4.87 -15.89 1.96
N SER A 190 -4.61 -16.94 1.17
CA SER A 190 -5.65 -17.71 0.49
C SER A 190 -6.48 -18.61 1.43
N ARG A 191 -6.13 -18.72 2.72
CA ARG A 191 -6.95 -19.39 3.73
C ARG A 191 -8.04 -18.44 4.25
N GLN A 192 -7.69 -17.18 4.43
CA GLN A 192 -8.60 -16.11 4.85
C GLN A 192 -9.43 -15.60 3.68
N PHE A 193 -8.77 -15.21 2.57
CA PHE A 193 -9.40 -14.75 1.34
C PHE A 193 -9.65 -15.92 0.40
N ARG A 194 -10.83 -16.47 0.45
CA ARG A 194 -11.28 -17.64 -0.32
C ARG A 194 -12.73 -17.51 -0.71
N PRO A 195 -13.20 -18.19 -1.74
CA PRO A 195 -14.62 -18.24 -2.05
C PRO A 195 -15.45 -18.79 -0.89
N ARG A 196 -16.68 -18.35 -0.83
CA ARG A 196 -17.65 -18.83 0.14
C ARG A 196 -17.92 -20.35 -0.04
N ALA A 197 -17.89 -21.10 1.03
CA ALA A 197 -18.33 -22.50 1.00
C ALA A 197 -19.87 -22.58 0.88
N LEU A 198 -20.37 -23.70 0.38
CA LEU A 198 -21.81 -23.85 0.11
C LEU A 198 -22.66 -23.78 1.38
N ASP A 199 -22.12 -24.21 2.50
CA ASP A 199 -22.75 -24.24 3.83
C ASP A 199 -22.53 -22.96 4.63
N GLU A 200 -21.68 -22.05 4.17
CA GLU A 200 -21.44 -20.77 4.83
C GLU A 200 -22.62 -19.81 4.59
N PRO A 201 -23.06 -19.06 5.62
CA PRO A 201 -24.04 -18.01 5.45
C PRO A 201 -23.52 -16.93 4.50
N LYS A 202 -24.42 -16.29 3.78
CA LYS A 202 -24.07 -15.08 3.04
C LYS A 202 -23.83 -13.95 4.04
N TRP A 203 -22.75 -13.19 3.84
CA TRP A 203 -22.58 -11.94 4.57
C TRP A 203 -23.69 -10.96 4.21
N THR A 204 -24.25 -10.30 5.22
CA THR A 204 -25.27 -9.28 5.07
C THR A 204 -24.83 -8.02 5.79
N TRP A 205 -25.14 -6.86 5.23
CA TRP A 205 -24.78 -5.58 5.86
C TRP A 205 -25.87 -5.11 6.84
N PRO A 206 -25.48 -4.32 7.85
CA PRO A 206 -26.46 -3.71 8.77
C PRO A 206 -27.49 -2.88 7.99
N HIS A 207 -28.75 -2.98 8.39
CA HIS A 207 -29.86 -2.28 7.76
C HIS A 207 -30.24 -2.78 6.35
N GLU A 208 -30.00 -4.07 6.05
CA GLU A 208 -30.48 -4.71 4.82
C GLU A 208 -32.00 -4.52 4.67
N ARG A 209 -32.40 -3.42 4.01
CA ARG A 209 -33.81 -3.06 3.76
C ARG A 209 -33.94 -2.43 2.38
N GLY A 210 -35.01 -2.82 1.65
CA GLY A 210 -35.33 -2.22 0.38
C GLY A 210 -34.94 -3.04 -0.86
N PRO A 211 -35.37 -2.60 -2.06
CA PRO A 211 -35.25 -3.35 -3.30
C PRO A 211 -33.79 -3.58 -3.77
N ALA A 212 -32.84 -2.74 -3.34
CA ALA A 212 -31.44 -2.91 -3.68
C ALA A 212 -30.83 -4.18 -3.07
N CYS A 213 -31.29 -4.57 -1.88
CA CYS A 213 -30.74 -5.72 -1.15
C CYS A 213 -30.95 -7.06 -1.86
N SER A 214 -32.06 -7.20 -2.61
CA SER A 214 -32.35 -8.42 -3.37
C SER A 214 -31.41 -8.66 -4.55
N LYS A 215 -30.70 -7.62 -5.01
CA LYS A 215 -29.76 -7.66 -6.16
C LYS A 215 -28.31 -7.93 -5.75
N GLY A 216 -28.04 -8.11 -4.46
CA GLY A 216 -26.69 -8.24 -3.93
C GLY A 216 -25.97 -6.89 -3.80
N TYR A 217 -24.66 -6.92 -3.64
CA TYR A 217 -23.88 -5.69 -3.43
C TYR A 217 -22.53 -5.72 -4.16
N MET A 218 -22.03 -4.52 -4.44
CA MET A 218 -20.66 -4.26 -4.84
C MET A 218 -19.88 -3.71 -3.62
N LEU A 219 -18.60 -3.94 -3.56
CA LEU A 219 -17.74 -3.49 -2.46
C LEU A 219 -16.67 -2.52 -2.97
N PHE A 220 -16.55 -1.38 -2.31
CA PHE A 220 -15.34 -0.56 -2.27
C PHE A 220 -14.67 -0.79 -0.92
N ALA A 221 -13.37 -1.09 -0.91
CA ALA A 221 -12.61 -1.24 0.33
C ALA A 221 -11.28 -0.50 0.22
N GLY A 222 -11.05 0.46 1.13
CA GLY A 222 -9.85 1.27 1.16
C GLY A 222 -10.04 2.54 1.98
N ARG A 223 -8.93 3.23 2.27
CA ARG A 223 -9.00 4.53 2.93
C ARG A 223 -9.87 5.50 2.13
N LEU A 224 -10.70 6.27 2.83
CA LEU A 224 -11.53 7.29 2.20
C LEU A 224 -10.69 8.54 1.97
N GLN A 225 -10.07 8.60 0.80
CA GLN A 225 -9.24 9.71 0.33
C GLN A 225 -9.37 9.82 -1.20
N PRO A 226 -9.19 11.00 -1.80
CA PRO A 226 -9.33 11.22 -3.23
C PRO A 226 -8.52 10.24 -4.08
N LEU A 227 -7.29 9.92 -3.66
CA LEU A 227 -6.40 8.98 -4.34
C LEU A 227 -7.04 7.60 -4.58
N LYS A 228 -7.91 7.13 -3.68
CA LYS A 228 -8.60 5.82 -3.78
C LYS A 228 -9.88 5.86 -4.61
N GLY A 229 -10.42 7.05 -4.88
CA GLY A 229 -11.53 7.29 -5.81
C GLY A 229 -12.90 6.73 -5.40
N PRO A 230 -13.30 6.69 -4.11
CA PRO A 230 -14.65 6.28 -3.73
C PRO A 230 -15.75 7.16 -4.36
N ASP A 231 -15.45 8.42 -4.63
CA ASP A 231 -16.28 9.37 -5.35
C ASP A 231 -16.67 8.83 -6.76
N LEU A 232 -15.70 8.28 -7.51
CA LEU A 232 -15.96 7.69 -8.81
C LEU A 232 -16.87 6.45 -8.71
N ALA A 233 -16.68 5.62 -7.69
CA ALA A 233 -17.56 4.46 -7.46
C ALA A 233 -19.01 4.90 -7.21
N ILE A 234 -19.23 5.94 -6.39
CA ILE A 234 -20.54 6.51 -6.10
C ILE A 234 -21.14 7.16 -7.36
N ALA A 235 -20.35 7.98 -8.07
CA ALA A 235 -20.80 8.64 -9.29
C ALA A 235 -21.17 7.65 -10.39
N ALA A 236 -20.42 6.57 -10.55
CA ALA A 236 -20.72 5.51 -11.51
C ALA A 236 -21.99 4.72 -11.11
N LEU A 237 -22.17 4.41 -9.83
CA LEU A 237 -23.40 3.75 -9.34
C LEU A 237 -24.64 4.59 -9.69
N ALA A 238 -24.57 5.90 -9.60
CA ALA A 238 -25.67 6.79 -9.95
C ALA A 238 -26.15 6.63 -11.42
N GLN A 239 -25.23 6.23 -12.31
CA GLN A 239 -25.52 6.02 -13.74
C GLN A 239 -26.04 4.60 -14.06
N VAL A 240 -25.97 3.66 -13.11
CA VAL A 240 -26.56 2.32 -13.28
C VAL A 240 -28.08 2.43 -13.23
N PRO A 241 -28.85 1.89 -14.20
CA PRO A 241 -30.31 1.87 -14.15
C PRO A 241 -30.83 1.25 -12.84
N GLU A 242 -31.89 1.81 -12.28
CA GLU A 242 -32.40 1.41 -10.97
C GLU A 242 -32.75 -0.09 -10.91
N GLU A 243 -33.27 -0.65 -11.98
CA GLU A 243 -33.65 -2.07 -12.10
C GLU A 243 -32.43 -3.02 -12.04
N LEU A 244 -31.24 -2.54 -12.38
CA LEU A 244 -29.99 -3.31 -12.32
C LEU A 244 -29.09 -2.90 -11.14
N ARG A 245 -29.36 -1.75 -10.51
CA ARG A 245 -28.50 -1.15 -9.49
C ARG A 245 -28.45 -1.99 -8.23
N PRO A 246 -27.28 -2.61 -7.90
CA PRO A 246 -27.07 -3.29 -6.62
C PRO A 246 -26.77 -2.29 -5.52
N HIS A 247 -26.63 -2.77 -4.31
CA HIS A 247 -26.13 -1.95 -3.19
C HIS A 247 -24.61 -1.72 -3.33
N LEU A 248 -24.11 -0.57 -2.90
CA LEU A 248 -22.67 -0.29 -2.76
C LEU A 248 -22.32 -0.21 -1.28
N VAL A 249 -21.46 -1.11 -0.85
CA VAL A 249 -20.85 -1.07 0.47
C VAL A 249 -19.50 -0.36 0.36
N VAL A 250 -19.30 0.69 1.16
CA VAL A 250 -18.07 1.47 1.23
C VAL A 250 -17.41 1.19 2.58
N ALA A 251 -16.34 0.41 2.56
CA ALA A 251 -15.57 0.00 3.74
C ALA A 251 -14.25 0.76 3.82
N GLY A 252 -14.02 1.45 4.93
CA GLY A 252 -12.82 2.23 5.22
C GLY A 252 -13.13 3.52 5.98
N GLU A 253 -12.09 4.13 6.47
CA GLU A 253 -12.16 5.39 7.21
C GLU A 253 -11.32 6.47 6.50
N VAL A 254 -11.57 7.72 6.86
CA VAL A 254 -10.75 8.86 6.44
C VAL A 254 -9.45 8.89 7.24
N SER A 255 -8.36 9.27 6.59
CA SER A 255 -7.15 9.66 7.31
C SER A 255 -7.32 11.07 7.88
N LYS A 256 -6.49 11.43 8.88
CA LYS A 256 -6.55 12.76 9.52
C LYS A 256 -6.36 13.91 8.53
N ASP A 257 -5.58 13.70 7.48
CA ASP A 257 -5.32 14.70 6.45
C ASP A 257 -6.53 14.95 5.52
N PHE A 258 -7.58 14.10 5.58
CA PHE A 258 -8.78 14.17 4.73
C PHE A 258 -10.08 14.09 5.53
N ALA A 259 -10.12 14.71 6.74
CA ALA A 259 -11.23 14.57 7.68
C ALA A 259 -12.62 14.91 7.09
N ASP A 260 -12.70 15.94 6.23
CA ASP A 260 -13.95 16.41 5.64
C ASP A 260 -14.42 15.57 4.44
N TYR A 261 -13.55 14.73 3.87
CA TYR A 261 -13.85 13.98 2.64
C TYR A 261 -15.00 12.96 2.81
N ALA A 262 -15.17 12.38 4.00
CA ALA A 262 -16.31 11.51 4.25
C ALA A 262 -17.65 12.23 4.15
N ASP A 263 -17.70 13.50 4.57
CA ASP A 263 -18.92 14.32 4.48
C ASP A 263 -19.19 14.76 3.04
N GLU A 264 -18.14 15.00 2.25
CA GLU A 264 -18.26 15.23 0.81
C GLU A 264 -18.86 14.02 0.10
N LEU A 265 -18.38 12.79 0.42
CA LEU A 265 -18.94 11.55 -0.14
C LEU A 265 -20.39 11.33 0.25
N ARG A 266 -20.78 11.59 1.52
CA ARG A 266 -22.18 11.54 1.97
C ARG A 266 -23.04 12.55 1.22
N GLY A 267 -22.52 13.78 1.06
CA GLY A 267 -23.19 14.82 0.26
C GLY A 267 -23.39 14.41 -1.20
N MET A 268 -22.45 13.64 -1.79
CA MET A 268 -22.64 13.08 -3.14
C MET A 268 -23.77 12.04 -3.17
N VAL A 269 -23.83 11.14 -2.17
CA VAL A 269 -24.90 10.13 -2.04
C VAL A 269 -26.26 10.81 -2.00
N ASP A 270 -26.39 11.89 -1.22
CA ASP A 270 -27.64 12.65 -1.10
C ASP A 270 -27.98 13.37 -2.42
N ARG A 271 -27.04 14.04 -3.05
CA ARG A 271 -27.24 14.73 -4.34
C ARG A 271 -27.68 13.79 -5.46
N PHE A 272 -27.17 12.55 -5.47
CA PHE A 272 -27.54 11.55 -6.47
C PHE A 272 -28.77 10.72 -6.10
N GLY A 273 -29.39 10.95 -4.93
CA GLY A 273 -30.55 10.18 -4.46
C GLY A 273 -30.22 8.71 -4.15
N LEU A 274 -29.00 8.43 -3.74
CA LEU A 274 -28.49 7.06 -3.51
C LEU A 274 -28.58 6.60 -2.06
N GLY A 275 -29.29 7.31 -1.17
CA GLY A 275 -29.32 7.01 0.26
C GLY A 275 -29.74 5.57 0.61
N GLN A 276 -30.57 4.93 -0.22
CA GLN A 276 -30.95 3.51 -0.04
C GLN A 276 -30.01 2.53 -0.75
N TYR A 277 -29.02 2.99 -1.51
CA TYR A 277 -28.12 2.18 -2.32
C TYR A 277 -26.66 2.22 -1.83
N VAL A 278 -26.31 3.05 -0.88
CA VAL A 278 -24.93 3.18 -0.37
C VAL A 278 -24.90 3.07 1.15
N THR A 279 -24.00 2.25 1.66
CA THR A 279 -23.72 2.13 3.10
C THR A 279 -22.23 2.32 3.37
N PHE A 280 -21.90 3.23 4.29
CA PHE A 280 -20.55 3.42 4.81
C PHE A 280 -20.36 2.57 6.07
N MET A 281 -19.35 1.69 6.08
CA MET A 281 -19.13 0.70 7.14
C MET A 281 -17.98 1.02 8.09
N GLY A 282 -17.21 2.10 7.81
CA GLY A 282 -15.97 2.36 8.56
C GLY A 282 -14.89 1.33 8.26
N SER A 283 -13.80 1.36 9.06
CA SER A 283 -12.72 0.37 8.94
C SER A 283 -13.22 -1.03 9.30
N GLN A 284 -12.65 -2.03 8.64
CA GLN A 284 -13.05 -3.42 8.81
C GLN A 284 -11.84 -4.28 9.22
N SER A 285 -12.08 -5.27 10.07
CA SER A 285 -11.06 -6.28 10.34
C SER A 285 -10.78 -7.10 9.07
N ARG A 286 -9.64 -7.75 9.01
CA ARG A 286 -9.26 -8.62 7.88
C ARG A 286 -10.28 -9.76 7.66
N GLU A 287 -10.81 -10.31 8.75
CA GLU A 287 -11.85 -11.35 8.75
C GLU A 287 -13.14 -10.81 8.14
N SER A 288 -13.60 -9.65 8.61
CA SER A 288 -14.80 -8.99 8.08
C SER A 288 -14.65 -8.63 6.61
N LEU A 289 -13.48 -8.07 6.21
CA LEU A 289 -13.20 -7.76 4.81
C LEU A 289 -13.24 -9.02 3.93
N ALA A 290 -12.68 -10.13 4.40
CA ALA A 290 -12.71 -11.40 3.65
C ALA A 290 -14.15 -11.93 3.48
N GLU A 291 -15.01 -11.80 4.51
CA GLU A 291 -16.41 -12.14 4.41
C GLU A 291 -17.17 -11.24 3.43
N MET A 292 -16.90 -9.93 3.48
CA MET A 292 -17.48 -8.96 2.56
C MET A 292 -17.05 -9.24 1.12
N LEU A 293 -15.77 -9.51 0.86
CA LEU A 293 -15.27 -9.81 -0.48
C LEU A 293 -15.90 -11.08 -1.05
N ARG A 294 -15.99 -12.17 -0.26
CA ARG A 294 -16.58 -13.45 -0.74
C ARG A 294 -18.09 -13.40 -0.97
N GLY A 295 -18.77 -12.37 -0.48
CA GLY A 295 -20.20 -12.13 -0.69
C GLY A 295 -20.52 -11.11 -1.77
N ALA A 296 -19.56 -10.30 -2.18
CA ALA A 296 -19.76 -9.24 -3.16
C ALA A 296 -19.92 -9.78 -4.59
N LEU A 297 -20.70 -9.09 -5.41
CA LEU A 297 -20.79 -9.35 -6.85
C LEU A 297 -19.55 -8.89 -7.59
N LEU A 298 -19.04 -7.73 -7.20
CA LEU A 298 -17.88 -7.03 -7.76
C LEU A 298 -17.15 -6.26 -6.67
N CYS A 299 -15.84 -6.16 -6.77
CA CYS A 299 -15.04 -5.20 -6.02
C CYS A 299 -14.66 -4.03 -6.93
N LEU A 300 -14.77 -2.80 -6.44
CA LEU A 300 -14.43 -1.58 -7.16
C LEU A 300 -13.13 -0.99 -6.61
N VAL A 301 -12.14 -0.80 -7.46
CA VAL A 301 -10.83 -0.23 -7.10
C VAL A 301 -10.51 0.94 -8.04
N PRO A 302 -11.23 2.08 -7.90
CA PRO A 302 -11.12 3.23 -8.78
C PRO A 302 -9.96 4.17 -8.42
N SER A 303 -8.87 3.64 -7.91
CA SER A 303 -7.70 4.40 -7.45
C SER A 303 -7.06 5.20 -8.60
N HIS A 304 -6.63 6.44 -8.33
CA HIS A 304 -5.81 7.23 -9.26
C HIS A 304 -4.39 6.66 -9.38
N SER A 305 -3.86 6.16 -8.28
CA SER A 305 -2.56 5.51 -8.22
C SER A 305 -2.63 4.34 -7.24
N GLU A 306 -1.97 3.25 -7.59
CA GLU A 306 -1.88 2.05 -6.75
C GLU A 306 -0.53 1.38 -6.98
N THR A 307 0.19 1.13 -5.90
CA THR A 307 1.52 0.53 -6.01
C THR A 307 1.43 -0.94 -6.42
N PHE A 308 0.45 -1.67 -5.87
CA PHE A 308 0.15 -3.04 -6.28
C PHE A 308 -1.36 -3.30 -6.42
N GLY A 309 -2.14 -3.04 -5.37
CA GLY A 309 -3.58 -3.33 -5.33
C GLY A 309 -3.91 -4.58 -4.54
N LEU A 310 -3.52 -4.62 -3.26
CA LEU A 310 -3.79 -5.77 -2.37
C LEU A 310 -5.27 -6.11 -2.32
N VAL A 311 -6.17 -5.11 -2.25
CA VAL A 311 -7.62 -5.36 -2.23
C VAL A 311 -8.09 -6.05 -3.50
N ALA A 312 -7.52 -5.71 -4.67
CA ALA A 312 -7.83 -6.40 -5.91
C ALA A 312 -7.38 -7.87 -5.88
N LEU A 313 -6.20 -8.13 -5.31
CA LEU A 313 -5.69 -9.49 -5.14
C LEU A 313 -6.50 -10.30 -4.12
N GLU A 314 -6.92 -9.69 -3.01
CA GLU A 314 -7.77 -10.26 -1.98
C GLU A 314 -9.18 -10.59 -2.51
N SER A 315 -9.71 -9.69 -3.34
CA SER A 315 -10.96 -9.91 -4.07
C SER A 315 -10.84 -11.11 -5.03
N ALA A 316 -9.76 -11.15 -5.81
CA ALA A 316 -9.47 -12.27 -6.72
C ALA A 316 -9.35 -13.60 -5.96
N ALA A 317 -8.62 -13.63 -4.84
CA ALA A 317 -8.48 -14.81 -3.98
C ALA A 317 -9.83 -15.27 -3.41
N SER A 318 -10.73 -14.32 -3.11
CA SER A 318 -12.11 -14.59 -2.65
C SER A 318 -13.03 -15.06 -3.77
N GLY A 319 -12.57 -15.07 -5.04
CA GLY A 319 -13.36 -15.44 -6.21
C GLY A 319 -14.31 -14.32 -6.67
N THR A 320 -14.06 -13.08 -6.27
CA THR A 320 -14.87 -11.91 -6.62
C THR A 320 -14.14 -11.08 -7.68
N PRO A 321 -14.72 -10.91 -8.88
CA PRO A 321 -14.13 -10.09 -9.95
C PRO A 321 -14.00 -8.63 -9.55
N VAL A 322 -13.03 -7.94 -10.17
CA VAL A 322 -12.69 -6.55 -9.87
C VAL A 322 -12.97 -5.66 -11.08
N ILE A 323 -13.52 -4.47 -10.86
CA ILE A 323 -13.40 -3.34 -11.80
C ILE A 323 -12.38 -2.39 -11.18
N ALA A 324 -11.23 -2.21 -11.84
CA ALA A 324 -10.12 -1.41 -11.32
C ALA A 324 -9.65 -0.38 -12.34
N SER A 325 -9.12 0.75 -11.86
CA SER A 325 -8.36 1.65 -12.73
C SER A 325 -7.14 0.94 -13.30
N ALA A 326 -6.79 1.21 -14.53
CA ALA A 326 -5.56 0.73 -15.16
C ALA A 326 -4.34 1.54 -14.66
N ALA A 327 -4.15 1.62 -13.32
CA ALA A 327 -3.19 2.46 -12.64
C ALA A 327 -2.13 1.62 -11.91
N GLY A 328 -0.86 1.94 -12.14
CA GLY A 328 0.27 1.32 -11.41
C GLY A 328 0.23 -0.20 -11.42
N GLY A 329 0.40 -0.80 -10.25
CA GLY A 329 0.42 -2.24 -10.03
C GLY A 329 -0.93 -2.95 -10.20
N LEU A 330 -2.05 -2.22 -10.31
CA LEU A 330 -3.33 -2.85 -10.63
C LEU A 330 -3.31 -3.57 -11.99
N ARG A 331 -2.44 -3.16 -12.92
CA ARG A 331 -2.21 -3.88 -14.19
C ARG A 331 -1.54 -5.25 -14.01
N GLU A 332 -0.96 -5.51 -12.85
CA GLU A 332 -0.37 -6.80 -12.48
C GLU A 332 -1.35 -7.63 -11.63
N ALA A 333 -2.07 -6.97 -10.71
CA ALA A 333 -3.05 -7.62 -9.86
C ALA A 333 -4.31 -8.09 -10.61
N VAL A 334 -4.67 -7.44 -11.75
CA VAL A 334 -5.88 -7.71 -12.53
C VAL A 334 -5.53 -7.99 -14.00
N VAL A 335 -5.89 -9.15 -14.49
CA VAL A 335 -5.82 -9.50 -15.93
C VAL A 335 -7.10 -9.05 -16.61
N HIS A 336 -7.00 -8.02 -17.47
CA HIS A 336 -8.14 -7.40 -18.14
C HIS A 336 -8.96 -8.41 -18.96
N GLY A 337 -10.26 -8.45 -18.70
CA GLY A 337 -11.20 -9.34 -19.40
C GLY A 337 -11.23 -10.80 -18.87
N GLU A 338 -10.25 -11.20 -18.05
CA GLU A 338 -10.14 -12.56 -17.50
C GLU A 338 -10.44 -12.62 -16.00
N THR A 339 -9.72 -11.84 -15.19
CA THR A 339 -9.91 -11.82 -13.73
C THR A 339 -10.70 -10.62 -13.25
N GLY A 340 -10.91 -9.64 -14.11
CA GLY A 340 -11.61 -8.40 -13.86
C GLY A 340 -11.59 -7.48 -15.06
N GLN A 341 -11.99 -6.24 -14.85
CA GLN A 341 -12.01 -5.19 -15.86
C GLN A 341 -11.06 -4.06 -15.46
N LEU A 342 -10.06 -3.77 -16.30
CA LEU A 342 -9.22 -2.58 -16.17
C LEU A 342 -9.84 -1.42 -16.94
N MET A 343 -9.91 -0.24 -16.32
CA MET A 343 -10.48 0.98 -16.83
C MET A 343 -9.38 2.05 -17.01
N ASP A 344 -9.13 2.48 -18.23
CA ASP A 344 -8.24 3.63 -18.51
C ASP A 344 -8.99 4.97 -18.29
N SER A 345 -10.30 4.96 -18.45
CA SER A 345 -11.16 6.13 -18.27
C SER A 345 -11.59 6.30 -16.80
N ARG A 346 -11.67 7.55 -16.36
CA ARG A 346 -12.25 7.93 -15.07
C ARG A 346 -13.66 8.56 -15.21
N LEU A 347 -14.27 8.47 -16.39
CA LEU A 347 -15.63 8.97 -16.58
C LEU A 347 -16.63 8.02 -15.90
N PRO A 348 -17.55 8.53 -15.04
CA PRO A 348 -18.55 7.69 -14.36
C PRO A 348 -19.39 6.82 -15.30
N ASN A 349 -19.72 7.33 -16.50
CA ASN A 349 -20.50 6.59 -17.49
C ASN A 349 -19.77 5.34 -18.03
N ASP A 350 -18.44 5.39 -18.17
CA ASP A 350 -17.65 4.26 -18.66
C ASP A 350 -17.60 3.16 -17.57
N TRP A 351 -17.44 3.56 -16.31
CA TRP A 351 -17.49 2.65 -15.16
C TRP A 351 -18.88 2.04 -15.00
N ALA A 352 -19.95 2.84 -15.12
CA ALA A 352 -21.32 2.34 -15.09
C ALA A 352 -21.56 1.33 -16.21
N SER A 353 -21.09 1.59 -17.42
CA SER A 353 -21.20 0.67 -18.55
C SER A 353 -20.51 -0.67 -18.29
N ALA A 354 -19.33 -0.64 -17.67
CA ALA A 354 -18.62 -1.86 -17.24
C ALA A 354 -19.40 -2.60 -16.16
N MET A 355 -19.94 -1.90 -15.14
CA MET A 355 -20.79 -2.48 -14.10
C MET A 355 -22.01 -3.15 -14.71
N ILE A 356 -22.78 -2.43 -15.56
CA ILE A 356 -24.00 -2.94 -16.21
C ILE A 356 -23.71 -4.22 -16.99
N ARG A 357 -22.65 -4.22 -17.80
CA ARG A 357 -22.26 -5.38 -18.60
C ARG A 357 -21.98 -6.61 -17.77
N LEU A 358 -21.23 -6.45 -16.67
CA LEU A 358 -20.86 -7.57 -15.80
C LEU A 358 -22.03 -8.02 -14.94
N LEU A 359 -22.85 -7.11 -14.42
CA LEU A 359 -24.04 -7.43 -13.60
C LEU A 359 -25.15 -8.10 -14.42
N ALA A 360 -25.22 -7.83 -15.72
CA ALA A 360 -26.18 -8.46 -16.62
C ALA A 360 -25.83 -9.91 -17.03
N ASP A 361 -24.60 -10.37 -16.75
CA ASP A 361 -24.12 -11.72 -17.08
C ASP A 361 -23.53 -12.44 -15.85
N PRO A 362 -24.36 -13.09 -15.03
CA PRO A 362 -23.92 -13.84 -13.85
C PRO A 362 -22.95 -14.99 -14.19
N GLU A 363 -23.06 -15.59 -15.37
CA GLU A 363 -22.15 -16.65 -15.79
C GLU A 363 -20.76 -16.11 -16.09
N LEU A 364 -20.65 -14.93 -16.72
CA LEU A 364 -19.41 -14.24 -16.93
C LEU A 364 -18.75 -13.90 -15.59
N LEU A 365 -19.49 -13.34 -14.64
CA LEU A 365 -18.99 -13.06 -13.29
C LEU A 365 -18.43 -14.31 -12.60
N ALA A 366 -19.15 -15.43 -12.65
CA ALA A 366 -18.72 -16.68 -12.05
C ALA A 366 -17.43 -17.22 -12.71
N ARG A 367 -17.33 -17.15 -14.04
CA ARG A 367 -16.12 -17.54 -14.78
C ARG A 367 -14.94 -16.64 -14.41
N MET A 368 -15.13 -15.32 -14.43
CA MET A 368 -14.09 -14.35 -14.04
C MET A 368 -13.60 -14.58 -12.61
N GLY A 369 -14.51 -14.80 -11.66
CA GLY A 369 -14.16 -15.11 -10.28
C GLY A 369 -13.34 -16.39 -10.13
N THR A 370 -13.65 -17.43 -10.93
CA THR A 370 -12.87 -18.67 -10.94
C THR A 370 -11.45 -18.44 -11.46
N VAL A 371 -11.30 -17.71 -12.57
CA VAL A 371 -9.98 -17.39 -13.17
C VAL A 371 -9.20 -16.45 -12.24
N ALA A 372 -9.88 -15.46 -11.63
CA ALA A 372 -9.27 -14.55 -10.67
C ALA A 372 -8.64 -15.31 -9.48
N ARG A 373 -9.34 -16.29 -8.93
CA ARG A 373 -8.80 -17.14 -7.86
C ARG A 373 -7.57 -17.93 -8.29
N ILE A 374 -7.54 -18.45 -9.51
CA ILE A 374 -6.36 -19.18 -10.04
C ILE A 374 -5.18 -18.21 -10.15
N HIS A 375 -5.40 -17.01 -10.65
CA HIS A 375 -4.39 -15.96 -10.75
C HIS A 375 -3.85 -15.57 -9.35
N ALA A 376 -4.72 -15.31 -8.38
CA ALA A 376 -4.33 -14.92 -7.03
C ALA A 376 -3.47 -15.97 -6.30
N ARG A 377 -3.60 -17.26 -6.62
CA ARG A 377 -2.78 -18.33 -6.02
C ARG A 377 -1.29 -18.25 -6.36
N GLN A 378 -0.92 -17.51 -7.39
CA GLN A 378 0.48 -17.26 -7.75
C GLN A 378 1.15 -16.31 -6.75
N TYR A 379 0.36 -15.55 -6.00
CA TYR A 379 0.80 -14.57 -5.02
C TYR A 379 0.61 -15.14 -3.62
N SER A 380 1.65 -15.68 -3.02
CA SER A 380 1.62 -16.17 -1.63
C SER A 380 2.67 -15.46 -0.79
N TRP A 381 2.38 -15.26 0.49
CA TRP A 381 3.37 -14.71 1.42
C TRP A 381 4.61 -15.58 1.54
N HIS A 382 4.45 -16.89 1.39
CA HIS A 382 5.59 -17.82 1.34
C HIS A 382 6.51 -17.51 0.16
N ASN A 383 5.97 -17.29 -1.05
CA ASN A 383 6.78 -16.93 -2.22
C ASN A 383 7.44 -15.56 -2.02
N THR A 384 6.72 -14.58 -1.45
CA THR A 384 7.27 -13.26 -1.09
C THR A 384 8.48 -13.43 -0.15
N ALA A 385 8.34 -14.24 0.91
CA ALA A 385 9.41 -14.49 1.86
C ALA A 385 10.59 -15.23 1.24
N GLN A 386 10.36 -16.22 0.35
CA GLN A 386 11.43 -16.90 -0.39
C GLN A 386 12.23 -15.92 -1.25
N CYS A 387 11.56 -15.08 -2.03
CA CYS A 387 12.22 -14.04 -2.82
C CYS A 387 13.02 -13.06 -1.94
N LEU A 388 12.47 -12.64 -0.79
CA LEU A 388 13.19 -11.79 0.15
C LEU A 388 14.42 -12.50 0.73
N THR A 389 14.30 -13.78 1.10
CA THR A 389 15.42 -14.57 1.61
C THR A 389 16.55 -14.64 0.56
N GLU A 390 16.22 -14.94 -0.71
CA GLU A 390 17.21 -14.95 -1.79
C GLU A 390 17.92 -13.60 -1.98
N VAL A 391 17.17 -12.50 -1.81
CA VAL A 391 17.73 -11.14 -1.87
C VAL A 391 18.68 -10.91 -0.71
N TYR A 392 18.29 -11.29 0.50
CA TYR A 392 19.10 -11.11 1.71
C TYR A 392 20.37 -11.96 1.67
N ASP A 393 20.28 -13.23 1.28
CA ASP A 393 21.42 -14.13 1.16
C ASP A 393 22.45 -13.58 0.17
N LYS A 394 22.04 -13.09 -1.00
CA LYS A 394 22.93 -12.46 -1.98
C LYS A 394 23.67 -11.23 -1.43
N LEU A 395 23.01 -10.42 -0.60
CA LEU A 395 23.62 -9.26 0.01
C LEU A 395 24.63 -9.65 1.09
N LEU A 396 24.31 -10.66 1.88
CA LEU A 396 25.22 -11.20 2.91
C LEU A 396 26.44 -11.87 2.29
N ASP A 397 26.27 -12.71 1.27
CA ASP A 397 27.36 -13.37 0.54
C ASP A 397 28.32 -12.34 -0.11
N ALA A 398 27.75 -11.29 -0.72
CA ALA A 398 28.55 -10.23 -1.35
C ALA A 398 29.38 -9.44 -0.30
N ARG A 399 28.83 -9.26 0.90
CA ARG A 399 29.53 -8.63 2.02
C ARG A 399 30.70 -9.51 2.50
N ASP A 400 30.48 -10.80 2.69
CA ASP A 400 31.51 -11.72 3.18
C ASP A 400 32.68 -11.80 2.22
N VAL A 401 32.43 -11.82 0.90
CA VAL A 401 33.48 -11.79 -0.13
C VAL A 401 34.26 -10.48 -0.09
N SER A 402 33.62 -9.34 0.12
CA SER A 402 34.30 -8.03 0.21
C SER A 402 35.14 -7.90 1.48
N TYR A 403 34.71 -8.49 2.57
CA TYR A 403 35.44 -8.53 3.84
C TYR A 403 36.71 -9.40 3.74
N ASP A 404 36.60 -10.54 3.07
CA ASP A 404 37.73 -11.50 2.87
C ASP A 404 38.78 -10.96 1.89
N GLN A 405 38.39 -10.06 0.95
CA GLN A 405 39.31 -9.42 -0.01
C GLN A 405 39.96 -8.13 0.52
N GLY A 406 39.69 -7.74 1.76
CA GLY A 406 40.33 -6.56 2.40
C GLY A 406 39.92 -5.21 1.77
N THR A 407 38.89 -5.19 0.95
CA THR A 407 38.31 -3.94 0.43
C THR A 407 37.44 -3.34 1.51
N ARG A 408 37.94 -2.29 2.20
CA ARG A 408 37.13 -1.50 3.14
C ARG A 408 35.87 -0.99 2.44
N PRO A 409 34.75 -0.85 3.19
CA PRO A 409 33.61 -0.08 2.73
C PRO A 409 34.09 1.27 2.26
N LEU A 410 33.64 1.72 1.10
CA LEU A 410 33.97 2.99 0.47
C LEU A 410 34.02 4.13 1.50
N ASP A 411 35.20 4.75 1.67
CA ASP A 411 35.35 5.98 2.42
C ASP A 411 34.45 7.03 1.79
N LEU A 412 33.51 7.55 2.57
CA LEU A 412 32.63 8.66 2.17
C LEU A 412 33.49 9.86 1.75
N PRO A 413 33.19 10.52 0.62
CA PRO A 413 33.77 11.83 0.35
C PRO A 413 33.35 12.81 1.46
N PRO A 414 34.20 13.75 1.85
CA PRO A 414 33.87 14.72 2.87
C PRO A 414 32.67 15.56 2.48
N GLU A 415 31.90 15.98 3.48
CA GLU A 415 30.70 16.78 3.40
C GLU A 415 30.70 17.76 2.22
N VAL A 416 29.74 17.62 1.33
CA VAL A 416 29.51 18.60 0.26
C VAL A 416 28.87 19.83 0.90
N GLU A 417 29.69 20.84 1.17
CA GLU A 417 29.24 22.21 1.46
C GLU A 417 28.22 22.62 0.37
N THR A 418 27.00 22.86 0.75
CA THR A 418 25.97 23.46 -0.11
C THR A 418 26.35 24.91 -0.41
N ARG A 419 27.09 25.14 -1.51
CA ARG A 419 27.21 26.50 -2.06
C ARG A 419 25.90 26.90 -2.72
N PRO A 420 25.34 28.05 -2.36
CA PRO A 420 24.21 28.60 -3.09
C PRO A 420 24.63 28.91 -4.52
N ARG A 421 23.90 28.46 -5.51
CA ARG A 421 24.09 28.87 -6.91
C ARG A 421 23.79 30.35 -7.01
N SER A 422 24.84 31.12 -7.26
CA SER A 422 24.76 32.53 -7.65
C SER A 422 23.96 32.66 -8.94
N GLY A 423 23.02 33.59 -8.94
CA GLY A 423 22.18 33.92 -10.07
C GLY A 423 23.00 34.35 -11.28
N ASP A 424 22.52 33.98 -12.43
CA ASP A 424 22.87 34.57 -13.70
C ASP A 424 21.97 35.78 -13.98
N PRO A 425 22.50 36.97 -14.21
CA PRO A 425 21.72 38.09 -14.68
C PRO A 425 21.82 38.21 -16.20
N HIS A 426 20.82 38.70 -16.80
CA HIS A 426 20.64 39.20 -18.16
C HIS A 426 20.10 38.23 -19.21
N ASP A 427 18.95 38.56 -19.68
CA ASP A 427 18.86 39.16 -21.00
C ASP A 427 17.64 40.09 -21.11
N ASP A 428 17.96 41.35 -21.42
CA ASP A 428 17.02 42.38 -21.85
C ASP A 428 16.74 42.21 -23.34
N GLY A 429 15.50 42.48 -23.75
CA GLY A 429 15.35 43.16 -25.01
C GLY A 429 14.39 42.59 -26.04
N HIS A 430 13.33 43.37 -26.20
CA HIS A 430 12.68 43.77 -27.44
C HIS A 430 11.68 42.85 -28.17
N VAL A 431 10.59 43.46 -28.26
CA VAL A 431 9.44 43.67 -29.18
C VAL A 431 8.20 42.88 -28.84
#